data_e3f23df6bc54153e5d22b67708da294a
#
_entry.id   e3f23df6bc54153e5d22b67708da294a
#
_cell.length_a   1.000
_cell.length_b   1.000
_cell.length_c   1.000
_cell.angle_alpha   90.00
_cell.angle_beta   90.00
_cell.angle_gamma   90.00
#
_symmetry.space_group_name_H-M   'P 1'
#
loop_
_entity.id
_entity.type
_entity.pdbx_description
1 polymer ?
#
loop_
_entity_poly.entity_id
_entity_poly.type
_entity_poly.pdbx_seq_one_letter_code
_entity_poly.pdbx_strand_id
1 'polypeptide(L)'
;MTEQGPPSPPPRIPPTAVLEPPPHVEGGEDGIHTLFFYGKGGSLFGIYIVNMILTILTLGIYYFWGRVKVRNYLLSQTEFAGDRFAYHGTGKEMLMGFLKVLLLFWLPILSLFYGPELFGADAMMQFAAKGLGIAIILFFIPVATVGVLRYRMSRTSWRGIRFSFRGRVWDFMKIFLGGWFLTVITLGLYYPFFITRQYAFTASHSYFGNRKFDFDGQGRGLFKSFLLALLLHIPTLGLYWFWFQAKTLRYLSEHTSFGQARLNLTVTGGRLLMLMLGNMLLLVLTLGLGRPWVLVRNARFTCRYLTLEGPLPLAEITQEAQLASATGEGLASFLDLDTGFDFG
;
A
#
# COMPACT_ATOMS: atom_id res chain seq x y z
N MET A 1 -29.09 24.75 -64.19
CA MET A 1 -29.38 24.56 -62.76
C MET A 1 -29.22 23.07 -62.50
N THR A 2 -28.05 22.67 -61.98
CA THR A 2 -27.73 21.28 -61.64
C THR A 2 -27.86 21.16 -60.11
N GLU A 3 -28.90 20.45 -59.66
CA GLU A 3 -29.13 20.08 -58.27
C GLU A 3 -28.01 19.14 -57.81
N GLN A 4 -27.20 19.63 -56.87
CA GLN A 4 -26.29 18.77 -56.10
C GLN A 4 -27.08 18.10 -55.01
N GLY A 5 -27.19 16.76 -55.07
CA GLY A 5 -27.77 15.95 -54.02
C GLY A 5 -26.97 16.06 -52.69
N PRO A 6 -27.62 15.77 -51.56
CA PRO A 6 -27.00 15.91 -50.23
C PRO A 6 -25.77 14.99 -50.09
N PRO A 7 -24.70 15.45 -49.33
CA PRO A 7 -23.48 14.65 -49.15
C PRO A 7 -23.78 13.35 -48.42
N SER A 8 -23.14 12.26 -48.86
CA SER A 8 -23.23 10.94 -48.23
C SER A 8 -22.76 10.98 -46.75
N PRO A 9 -23.43 10.24 -45.85
CA PRO A 9 -23.01 10.19 -44.44
C PRO A 9 -21.63 9.55 -44.29
N PRO A 10 -20.83 9.99 -43.29
CA PRO A 10 -19.50 9.43 -43.03
C PRO A 10 -19.58 7.94 -42.69
N PRO A 11 -18.52 7.14 -43.03
CA PRO A 11 -18.50 5.71 -42.75
C PRO A 11 -18.62 5.46 -41.25
N ARG A 12 -19.57 4.58 -40.87
CA ARG A 12 -19.72 4.13 -39.49
C ARG A 12 -18.48 3.33 -39.11
N ILE A 13 -17.73 3.85 -38.17
CA ILE A 13 -16.65 3.09 -37.50
C ILE A 13 -17.32 1.88 -36.81
N PRO A 14 -16.89 0.63 -37.09
CA PRO A 14 -17.43 -0.52 -36.37
C PRO A 14 -17.17 -0.33 -34.88
N PRO A 15 -18.14 -0.65 -34.02
CA PRO A 15 -17.91 -0.56 -32.58
C PRO A 15 -16.71 -1.45 -32.25
N THR A 16 -15.64 -0.85 -31.76
CA THR A 16 -14.52 -1.55 -31.13
C THR A 16 -15.15 -2.56 -30.18
N ALA A 17 -14.81 -3.84 -30.32
CA ALA A 17 -15.33 -4.89 -29.46
C ALA A 17 -15.11 -4.47 -28.02
N VAL A 18 -16.13 -3.90 -27.40
CA VAL A 18 -16.23 -3.69 -25.97
C VAL A 18 -16.24 -5.12 -25.44
N LEU A 19 -15.13 -5.54 -24.84
CA LEU A 19 -15.12 -6.73 -24.00
C LEU A 19 -16.25 -6.51 -23.01
N GLU A 20 -17.36 -7.22 -23.19
CA GLU A 20 -18.46 -7.19 -22.24
C GLU A 20 -17.88 -7.39 -20.85
N PRO A 21 -18.18 -6.49 -19.90
CA PRO A 21 -17.79 -6.72 -18.53
C PRO A 21 -18.36 -8.09 -18.13
N PRO A 22 -17.60 -8.92 -17.38
CA PRO A 22 -18.15 -10.17 -16.88
C PRO A 22 -19.48 -9.83 -16.16
N PRO A 23 -20.49 -10.71 -16.26
CA PRO A 23 -21.81 -10.44 -15.73
C PRO A 23 -21.68 -9.90 -14.31
N HIS A 24 -22.27 -8.74 -14.05
CA HIS A 24 -22.34 -8.15 -12.73
C HIS A 24 -22.97 -9.20 -11.82
N VAL A 25 -22.15 -9.89 -11.03
CA VAL A 25 -22.66 -10.67 -9.92
C VAL A 25 -23.11 -9.62 -8.91
N GLU A 26 -24.35 -9.16 -9.06
CA GLU A 26 -25.06 -8.49 -7.98
C GLU A 26 -24.91 -9.43 -6.80
N GLY A 27 -24.21 -8.98 -5.75
CA GLY A 27 -24.02 -9.76 -4.54
C GLY A 27 -25.41 -10.14 -4.03
N GLY A 28 -25.80 -11.40 -4.24
CA GLY A 28 -27.02 -11.93 -3.66
C GLY A 28 -26.96 -11.74 -2.16
N GLU A 29 -28.08 -11.84 -1.48
CA GLU A 29 -28.21 -11.70 -0.02
C GLU A 29 -27.21 -12.56 0.80
N ASP A 30 -26.54 -13.53 0.19
CA ASP A 30 -25.45 -14.38 0.72
C ASP A 30 -24.02 -13.82 0.51
N GLY A 31 -23.90 -12.64 -0.04
CA GLY A 31 -22.83 -11.66 0.18
C GLY A 31 -21.39 -12.06 -0.06
N ILE A 32 -20.98 -12.67 -1.20
CA ILE A 32 -19.57 -12.71 -1.58
C ILE A 32 -19.29 -11.53 -2.51
N HIS A 33 -18.52 -10.55 -2.04
CA HIS A 33 -18.12 -9.39 -2.82
C HIS A 33 -16.68 -9.53 -3.27
N THR A 34 -16.45 -9.46 -4.58
CA THR A 34 -15.13 -9.60 -5.20
C THR A 34 -14.63 -8.25 -5.73
N LEU A 35 -13.31 -8.10 -5.75
CA LEU A 35 -12.65 -6.97 -6.40
C LEU A 35 -12.29 -7.34 -7.85
N PHE A 36 -12.48 -6.41 -8.77
CA PHE A 36 -12.07 -6.55 -10.16
C PHE A 36 -11.01 -5.51 -10.53
N PHE A 37 -10.04 -5.90 -11.34
CA PHE A 37 -8.99 -4.99 -11.81
C PHE A 37 -8.90 -5.02 -13.34
N TYR A 38 -9.18 -3.89 -13.96
CA TYR A 38 -9.25 -3.73 -15.43
C TYR A 38 -7.96 -3.12 -16.03
N GLY A 39 -7.01 -2.74 -15.20
CA GLY A 39 -5.79 -2.08 -15.64
C GLY A 39 -4.93 -2.95 -16.56
N LYS A 40 -4.32 -2.29 -17.57
CA LYS A 40 -3.40 -2.92 -18.53
C LYS A 40 -1.98 -2.41 -18.33
N GLY A 41 -0.99 -3.32 -18.39
CA GLY A 41 0.43 -2.98 -18.22
C GLY A 41 0.92 -1.99 -19.28
N GLY A 42 0.47 -2.12 -20.53
CA GLY A 42 0.84 -1.19 -21.62
C GLY A 42 0.36 0.25 -21.39
N SER A 43 -0.90 0.42 -20.93
CA SER A 43 -1.42 1.76 -20.60
C SER A 43 -0.65 2.40 -19.45
N LEU A 44 -0.31 1.61 -18.41
CA LEU A 44 0.49 2.09 -17.31
C LEU A 44 1.94 2.36 -17.73
N PHE A 45 2.49 1.60 -18.67
CA PHE A 45 3.82 1.83 -19.22
C PHE A 45 3.92 3.18 -19.95
N GLY A 46 2.89 3.55 -20.73
CA GLY A 46 2.84 4.88 -21.34
C GLY A 46 2.90 6.00 -20.29
N ILE A 47 2.12 5.89 -19.20
CA ILE A 47 2.18 6.83 -18.08
C ILE A 47 3.58 6.83 -17.45
N TYR A 48 4.19 5.65 -17.28
CA TYR A 48 5.49 5.50 -16.64
C TYR A 48 6.62 6.13 -17.45
N ILE A 49 6.65 5.93 -18.77
CA ILE A 49 7.67 6.52 -19.66
C ILE A 49 7.61 8.04 -19.65
N VAL A 50 6.41 8.62 -19.80
CA VAL A 50 6.21 10.08 -19.72
C VAL A 50 6.69 10.62 -18.37
N ASN A 51 6.31 9.95 -17.28
CA ASN A 51 6.73 10.34 -15.93
C ASN A 51 8.25 10.25 -15.76
N MET A 52 8.88 9.21 -16.30
CA MET A 52 10.34 9.01 -16.24
C MET A 52 11.08 10.15 -16.97
N ILE A 53 10.66 10.46 -18.21
CA ILE A 53 11.26 11.56 -18.99
C ILE A 53 11.12 12.90 -18.25
N LEU A 54 9.91 13.22 -17.78
CA LEU A 54 9.65 14.45 -17.05
C LEU A 54 10.41 14.51 -15.71
N THR A 55 10.59 13.37 -15.03
CA THR A 55 11.38 13.29 -13.80
C THR A 55 12.85 13.61 -14.07
N ILE A 56 13.42 13.08 -15.15
CA ILE A 56 14.80 13.37 -15.57
C ILE A 56 14.93 14.86 -15.93
N LEU A 57 14.03 15.40 -16.77
CA LEU A 57 14.06 16.80 -17.20
C LEU A 57 13.90 17.80 -16.05
N THR A 58 13.17 17.43 -14.99
CA THR A 58 12.95 18.27 -13.81
C THR A 58 13.89 17.96 -12.65
N LEU A 59 14.98 17.22 -12.88
CA LEU A 59 15.94 16.79 -11.85
C LEU A 59 15.28 16.12 -10.63
N GLY A 60 14.28 15.28 -10.89
CA GLY A 60 13.58 14.53 -9.85
C GLY A 60 12.29 15.16 -9.31
N ILE A 61 12.04 16.44 -9.55
CA ILE A 61 10.88 17.15 -8.98
C ILE A 61 9.56 16.53 -9.47
N TYR A 62 9.47 16.17 -10.74
CA TYR A 62 8.24 15.59 -11.31
C TYR A 62 7.89 14.19 -10.77
N TYR A 63 8.80 13.51 -10.10
CA TYR A 63 8.58 12.20 -9.48
C TYR A 63 7.29 12.13 -8.64
N PHE A 64 6.99 13.16 -7.87
CA PHE A 64 5.80 13.22 -7.01
C PHE A 64 4.49 13.25 -7.81
N TRP A 65 4.45 13.98 -8.93
CA TRP A 65 3.30 13.98 -9.86
C TRP A 65 3.16 12.64 -10.58
N GLY A 66 4.30 12.06 -10.96
CA GLY A 66 4.34 10.72 -11.57
C GLY A 66 3.71 9.66 -10.67
N ARG A 67 4.03 9.67 -9.36
CA ARG A 67 3.44 8.74 -8.39
C ARG A 67 1.94 8.92 -8.23
N VAL A 68 1.47 10.14 -8.17
CA VAL A 68 0.02 10.44 -8.12
C VAL A 68 -0.70 9.88 -9.35
N LYS A 69 -0.12 10.07 -10.56
CA LYS A 69 -0.72 9.53 -11.79
C LYS A 69 -0.80 8.00 -11.78
N VAL A 70 0.25 7.32 -11.31
CA VAL A 70 0.26 5.85 -11.19
C VAL A 70 -0.80 5.38 -10.19
N ARG A 71 -0.90 5.98 -9.00
CA ARG A 71 -1.92 5.65 -8.01
C ARG A 71 -3.32 5.88 -8.52
N ASN A 72 -3.56 7.03 -9.14
CA ASN A 72 -4.86 7.34 -9.72
C ASN A 72 -5.24 6.29 -10.78
N TYR A 73 -4.30 5.90 -11.66
CA TYR A 73 -4.54 4.84 -12.63
C TYR A 73 -4.91 3.53 -11.94
N LEU A 74 -4.14 3.06 -10.96
CA LEU A 74 -4.40 1.79 -10.29
C LEU A 74 -5.76 1.78 -9.60
N LEU A 75 -6.11 2.81 -8.84
CA LEU A 75 -7.37 2.89 -8.11
C LEU A 75 -8.57 3.07 -9.05
N SER A 76 -8.45 3.89 -10.09
CA SER A 76 -9.53 4.06 -11.09
C SER A 76 -9.78 2.80 -11.95
N GLN A 77 -8.84 1.85 -11.97
CA GLN A 77 -9.01 0.56 -12.62
C GLN A 77 -9.41 -0.57 -11.65
N THR A 78 -9.51 -0.27 -10.35
CA THR A 78 -10.00 -1.21 -9.34
C THR A 78 -11.48 -0.95 -9.09
N GLU A 79 -12.29 -2.00 -9.19
CA GLU A 79 -13.74 -1.97 -9.00
C GLU A 79 -14.13 -2.89 -7.84
N PHE A 80 -15.07 -2.44 -7.04
CA PHE A 80 -15.70 -3.19 -5.97
C PHE A 80 -17.20 -2.93 -5.98
N ALA A 81 -18.01 -3.97 -5.97
CA ALA A 81 -19.47 -3.90 -5.98
C ALA A 81 -20.02 -2.90 -7.04
N GLY A 82 -19.49 -2.94 -8.27
CA GLY A 82 -19.93 -2.12 -9.41
C GLY A 82 -19.36 -0.70 -9.47
N ASP A 83 -18.64 -0.23 -8.44
CA ASP A 83 -18.07 1.11 -8.41
C ASP A 83 -16.55 1.10 -8.30
N ARG A 84 -15.92 2.10 -8.92
CA ARG A 84 -14.45 2.25 -8.92
C ARG A 84 -13.97 3.12 -7.79
N PHE A 85 -12.73 2.85 -7.35
CA PHE A 85 -12.05 3.71 -6.39
C PHE A 85 -11.53 4.97 -7.07
N ALA A 86 -11.43 6.06 -6.29
CA ALA A 86 -10.84 7.31 -6.74
C ALA A 86 -9.73 7.76 -5.78
N TYR A 87 -8.68 8.41 -6.33
CA TYR A 87 -7.57 8.97 -5.58
C TYR A 87 -7.55 10.50 -5.73
N HIS A 88 -7.45 11.21 -4.61
CA HIS A 88 -7.55 12.67 -4.54
C HIS A 88 -6.25 13.37 -4.11
N GLY A 89 -5.15 12.64 -3.97
CA GLY A 89 -3.85 13.23 -3.62
C GLY A 89 -3.25 14.03 -4.77
N THR A 90 -2.43 15.03 -4.45
CA THR A 90 -1.75 15.87 -5.43
C THR A 90 -0.23 15.77 -5.33
N GLY A 91 0.48 15.93 -6.47
CA GLY A 91 1.94 15.92 -6.50
C GLY A 91 2.57 17.05 -5.68
N LYS A 92 1.89 18.22 -5.61
CA LYS A 92 2.33 19.37 -4.81
C LYS A 92 2.31 19.04 -3.32
N GLU A 93 1.24 18.42 -2.83
CA GLU A 93 1.14 17.95 -1.43
C GLU A 93 2.29 17.01 -1.09
N MET A 94 2.52 15.99 -1.95
CA MET A 94 3.61 15.02 -1.73
C MET A 94 4.99 15.67 -1.74
N LEU A 95 5.27 16.58 -2.68
CA LEU A 95 6.54 17.32 -2.72
C LEU A 95 6.75 18.16 -1.45
N MET A 96 5.74 18.94 -1.06
CA MET A 96 5.84 19.80 0.14
C MET A 96 6.03 18.98 1.42
N GLY A 97 5.35 17.87 1.53
CA GLY A 97 5.55 16.94 2.63
C GLY A 97 6.95 16.32 2.63
N PHE A 98 7.46 15.89 1.48
CA PHE A 98 8.83 15.39 1.33
C PHE A 98 9.87 16.44 1.74
N LEU A 99 9.73 17.68 1.28
CA LEU A 99 10.64 18.77 1.65
C LEU A 99 10.67 19.03 3.15
N LYS A 100 9.50 19.02 3.82
CA LYS A 100 9.44 19.14 5.28
C LYS A 100 10.19 18.02 5.99
N VAL A 101 10.01 16.78 5.56
CA VAL A 101 10.72 15.62 6.14
C VAL A 101 12.21 15.68 5.85
N LEU A 102 12.59 16.07 4.65
CA LEU A 102 14.00 16.24 4.27
C LEU A 102 14.70 17.29 5.16
N LEU A 103 14.09 18.46 5.30
CA LEU A 103 14.68 19.58 6.04
C LEU A 103 14.64 19.38 7.56
N LEU A 104 13.51 18.91 8.10
CA LEU A 104 13.30 18.85 9.55
C LEU A 104 13.76 17.54 10.17
N PHE A 105 13.93 16.49 9.38
CA PHE A 105 14.31 15.17 9.89
C PHE A 105 15.63 14.67 9.28
N TRP A 106 15.73 14.61 7.95
CA TRP A 106 16.90 13.99 7.30
C TRP A 106 18.17 14.81 7.39
N LEU A 107 18.10 16.13 7.21
CA LEU A 107 19.30 16.97 7.34
C LEU A 107 19.89 16.95 8.76
N PRO A 108 19.10 17.09 9.85
CA PRO A 108 19.63 16.91 11.21
C PRO A 108 20.22 15.52 11.45
N ILE A 109 19.60 14.46 10.95
CA ILE A 109 20.13 13.10 11.10
C ILE A 109 21.44 12.94 10.35
N LEU A 110 21.54 13.40 9.11
CA LEU A 110 22.79 13.37 8.36
C LEU A 110 23.89 14.15 9.08
N SER A 111 23.56 15.30 9.68
CA SER A 111 24.52 16.06 10.48
C SER A 111 25.00 15.31 11.72
N LEU A 112 24.14 14.51 12.37
CA LEU A 112 24.55 13.64 13.49
C LEU A 112 25.45 12.50 13.05
N PHE A 113 25.23 11.92 11.89
CA PHE A 113 26.02 10.79 11.38
C PHE A 113 27.40 11.19 10.86
N TYR A 114 27.49 12.31 10.17
CA TYR A 114 28.70 12.74 9.46
C TYR A 114 29.36 13.99 10.06
N GLY A 115 28.60 14.86 10.75
CA GLY A 115 29.13 16.09 11.32
C GLY A 115 30.28 15.87 12.30
N PRO A 116 30.18 14.99 13.31
CA PRO A 116 31.29 14.76 14.26
C PRO A 116 32.57 14.31 13.58
N GLU A 117 32.49 13.52 12.52
CA GLU A 117 33.66 13.09 11.74
C GLU A 117 34.28 14.24 10.95
N LEU A 118 33.47 15.08 10.30
CA LEU A 118 33.91 16.26 9.54
C LEU A 118 34.57 17.31 10.42
N PHE A 119 34.15 17.44 11.67
CA PHE A 119 34.74 18.40 12.63
C PHE A 119 35.83 17.80 13.53
N GLY A 120 36.33 16.59 13.20
CA GLY A 120 37.46 15.96 13.90
C GLY A 120 37.12 15.53 15.32
N ALA A 121 35.85 15.24 15.66
CA ALA A 121 35.46 14.76 16.96
C ALA A 121 36.07 13.40 17.26
N ASP A 122 36.26 13.11 18.56
CA ASP A 122 36.78 11.82 19.01
C ASP A 122 35.81 10.65 18.74
N ALA A 123 36.30 9.43 18.83
CA ALA A 123 35.52 8.23 18.53
C ALA A 123 34.29 8.08 19.46
N MET A 124 34.39 8.52 20.70
CA MET A 124 33.29 8.43 21.67
C MET A 124 32.16 9.38 21.30
N MET A 125 32.47 10.61 20.86
CA MET A 125 31.51 11.58 20.42
C MET A 125 30.83 11.14 19.11
N GLN A 126 31.58 10.58 18.15
CA GLN A 126 31.05 9.99 16.93
C GLN A 126 30.08 8.84 17.24
N PHE A 127 30.45 7.94 18.15
CA PHE A 127 29.59 6.83 18.58
C PHE A 127 28.31 7.33 19.25
N ALA A 128 28.39 8.30 20.15
CA ALA A 128 27.24 8.89 20.82
C ALA A 128 26.28 9.58 19.82
N ALA A 129 26.81 10.35 18.87
CA ALA A 129 26.03 11.03 17.85
C ALA A 129 25.32 10.05 16.91
N LYS A 130 26.00 8.99 16.46
CA LYS A 130 25.39 7.92 15.65
C LYS A 130 24.32 7.17 16.44
N GLY A 131 24.56 6.87 17.72
CA GLY A 131 23.58 6.26 18.62
C GLY A 131 22.32 7.11 18.79
N LEU A 132 22.48 8.42 18.98
CA LEU A 132 21.37 9.38 19.03
C LEU A 132 20.60 9.42 17.72
N GLY A 133 21.29 9.46 16.57
CA GLY A 133 20.66 9.42 15.25
C GLY A 133 19.81 8.17 15.03
N ILE A 134 20.31 6.99 15.43
CA ILE A 134 19.54 5.72 15.38
C ILE A 134 18.32 5.79 16.30
N ALA A 135 18.45 6.31 17.51
CA ALA A 135 17.32 6.46 18.43
C ALA A 135 16.23 7.37 17.84
N ILE A 136 16.61 8.50 17.23
CA ILE A 136 15.69 9.42 16.55
C ILE A 136 14.97 8.71 15.39
N ILE A 137 15.69 7.92 14.58
CA ILE A 137 15.08 7.14 13.49
C ILE A 137 14.04 6.16 14.03
N LEU A 138 14.38 5.39 15.08
CA LEU A 138 13.44 4.43 15.69
C LEU A 138 12.16 5.12 16.22
N PHE A 139 12.28 6.31 16.80
CA PHE A 139 11.15 7.11 17.24
C PHE A 139 10.32 7.65 16.07
N PHE A 140 10.98 7.96 14.96
CA PHE A 140 10.33 8.54 13.81
C PHE A 140 9.52 7.52 12.97
N ILE A 141 9.93 6.24 12.95
CA ILE A 141 9.24 5.19 12.20
C ILE A 141 7.73 5.12 12.53
N PRO A 142 7.29 5.02 13.80
CA PRO A 142 5.86 4.99 14.12
C PRO A 142 5.13 6.29 13.78
N VAL A 143 5.78 7.45 13.94
CA VAL A 143 5.24 8.76 13.53
C VAL A 143 4.96 8.77 12.03
N ALA A 144 5.96 8.33 11.27
CA ALA A 144 5.90 8.21 9.82
C ALA A 144 4.80 7.24 9.38
N THR A 145 4.74 6.05 9.97
CA THR A 145 3.74 5.02 9.65
C THR A 145 2.31 5.54 9.83
N VAL A 146 2.01 6.15 10.98
CA VAL A 146 0.68 6.73 11.24
C VAL A 146 0.39 7.89 10.27
N GLY A 147 1.37 8.72 9.97
CA GLY A 147 1.25 9.81 9.00
C GLY A 147 0.89 9.30 7.60
N VAL A 148 1.61 8.29 7.12
CA VAL A 148 1.37 7.64 5.82
C VAL A 148 -0.02 7.03 5.74
N LEU A 149 -0.43 6.26 6.76
CA LEU A 149 -1.76 5.63 6.80
C LEU A 149 -2.87 6.69 6.77
N ARG A 150 -2.72 7.76 7.56
CA ARG A 150 -3.69 8.87 7.60
C ARG A 150 -3.80 9.57 6.26
N TYR A 151 -2.66 9.85 5.62
CA TYR A 151 -2.65 10.48 4.29
C TYR A 151 -3.29 9.58 3.23
N ARG A 152 -2.81 8.34 3.08
CA ARG A 152 -3.30 7.42 2.05
C ARG A 152 -4.80 7.20 2.14
N MET A 153 -5.30 6.91 3.32
CA MET A 153 -6.73 6.66 3.54
C MET A 153 -7.57 7.91 3.24
N SER A 154 -7.16 9.09 3.71
CA SER A 154 -7.93 10.33 3.47
C SER A 154 -7.98 10.75 1.99
N ARG A 155 -7.02 10.28 1.17
CA ARG A 155 -6.97 10.57 -0.26
C ARG A 155 -7.61 9.49 -1.13
N THR A 156 -8.04 8.38 -0.55
CA THR A 156 -8.74 7.30 -1.25
C THR A 156 -10.23 7.39 -0.95
N SER A 157 -11.07 7.28 -1.98
CA SER A 157 -12.53 7.22 -1.84
C SER A 157 -13.13 6.11 -2.68
N TRP A 158 -14.28 5.63 -2.25
CA TRP A 158 -15.14 4.72 -2.98
C TRP A 158 -16.59 5.20 -2.84
N ARG A 159 -17.36 5.23 -3.93
CA ARG A 159 -18.72 5.82 -3.97
C ARG A 159 -18.80 7.25 -3.39
N GLY A 160 -17.75 8.07 -3.60
CA GLY A 160 -17.68 9.42 -3.06
C GLY A 160 -17.36 9.49 -1.55
N ILE A 161 -17.37 8.36 -0.83
CA ILE A 161 -17.04 8.29 0.60
C ILE A 161 -15.56 8.02 0.76
N ARG A 162 -14.87 8.83 1.58
CA ARG A 162 -13.43 8.70 1.84
C ARG A 162 -13.15 7.75 2.98
N PHE A 163 -12.02 7.05 2.85
CA PHE A 163 -11.43 6.34 3.98
C PHE A 163 -10.78 7.33 4.95
N SER A 164 -10.64 6.94 6.21
CA SER A 164 -9.90 7.73 7.20
C SER A 164 -9.16 6.84 8.18
N PHE A 165 -8.03 7.33 8.68
CA PHE A 165 -7.27 6.68 9.75
C PHE A 165 -7.24 7.57 10.99
N ARG A 166 -7.76 7.06 12.12
CA ARG A 166 -7.97 7.82 13.35
C ARG A 166 -7.07 7.37 14.51
N GLY A 167 -6.04 6.55 14.22
CA GLY A 167 -5.07 6.11 15.21
C GLY A 167 -4.20 7.25 15.73
N ARG A 168 -3.93 7.28 17.05
CA ARG A 168 -3.01 8.23 17.66
C ARG A 168 -1.57 7.75 17.54
N VAL A 169 -0.66 8.65 17.21
CA VAL A 169 0.78 8.34 17.08
C VAL A 169 1.34 7.72 18.35
N TRP A 170 1.01 8.27 19.54
CA TRP A 170 1.52 7.77 20.80
C TRP A 170 1.11 6.34 21.14
N ASP A 171 -0.10 5.95 20.78
CA ASP A 171 -0.58 4.59 21.03
C ASP A 171 0.13 3.60 20.10
N PHE A 172 0.30 3.96 18.83
CA PHE A 172 1.09 3.16 17.90
C PHE A 172 2.57 3.08 18.29
N MET A 173 3.15 4.18 18.77
CA MET A 173 4.53 4.25 19.24
C MET A 173 4.80 3.28 20.38
N LYS A 174 3.90 3.20 21.37
CA LYS A 174 4.01 2.22 22.47
C LYS A 174 3.99 0.78 21.95
N ILE A 175 3.11 0.48 21.00
CA ILE A 175 3.03 -0.84 20.36
C ILE A 175 4.31 -1.13 19.58
N PHE A 176 4.80 -0.17 18.82
CA PHE A 176 5.98 -0.33 17.98
C PHE A 176 7.26 -0.50 18.81
N LEU A 177 7.56 0.44 19.70
CA LEU A 177 8.79 0.40 20.51
C LEU A 177 8.77 -0.79 21.47
N GLY A 178 7.66 -1.03 22.17
CA GLY A 178 7.53 -2.18 23.06
C GLY A 178 7.62 -3.52 22.31
N GLY A 179 6.98 -3.63 21.16
CA GLY A 179 7.05 -4.82 20.33
C GLY A 179 8.41 -5.04 19.70
N TRP A 180 9.09 -3.98 19.26
CA TRP A 180 10.45 -4.03 18.75
C TRP A 180 11.42 -4.49 19.84
N PHE A 181 11.36 -3.88 21.02
CA PHE A 181 12.19 -4.23 22.18
C PHE A 181 12.01 -5.69 22.59
N LEU A 182 10.76 -6.15 22.72
CA LEU A 182 10.48 -7.56 23.03
C LEU A 182 10.96 -8.51 21.93
N THR A 183 10.86 -8.11 20.65
CA THR A 183 11.36 -8.92 19.55
C THR A 183 12.88 -9.06 19.59
N VAL A 184 13.61 -8.00 19.93
CA VAL A 184 15.07 -8.04 20.08
C VAL A 184 15.48 -8.94 21.26
N ILE A 185 14.89 -8.75 22.44
CA ILE A 185 15.22 -9.54 23.65
C ILE A 185 14.89 -11.03 23.46
N THR A 186 13.80 -11.33 22.76
CA THR A 186 13.41 -12.73 22.50
C THR A 186 14.06 -13.32 21.24
N LEU A 187 15.09 -12.69 20.69
CA LEU A 187 15.80 -13.11 19.46
C LEU A 187 14.83 -13.40 18.30
N GLY A 188 13.80 -12.55 18.16
CA GLY A 188 12.82 -12.66 17.09
C GLY A 188 11.57 -13.48 17.43
N LEU A 189 11.53 -14.23 18.54
CA LEU A 189 10.38 -15.09 18.86
C LEU A 189 9.09 -14.31 19.12
N TYR A 190 9.18 -13.04 19.52
CA TYR A 190 8.02 -12.18 19.72
C TYR A 190 7.42 -11.63 18.41
N TYR A 191 8.07 -11.81 17.26
CA TYR A 191 7.68 -11.25 15.95
C TYR A 191 6.20 -11.49 15.56
N PRO A 192 5.61 -12.70 15.69
CA PRO A 192 4.20 -12.92 15.36
C PRO A 192 3.22 -12.09 16.20
N PHE A 193 3.54 -11.88 17.48
CA PHE A 193 2.74 -11.03 18.36
C PHE A 193 2.88 -9.55 17.99
N PHE A 194 4.09 -9.16 17.61
CA PHE A 194 4.38 -7.79 17.21
C PHE A 194 3.62 -7.38 15.94
N ILE A 195 3.71 -8.16 14.87
CA ILE A 195 3.00 -7.87 13.61
C ILE A 195 1.48 -7.89 13.81
N THR A 196 0.96 -8.83 14.59
CA THR A 196 -0.48 -8.93 14.85
C THR A 196 -0.99 -7.73 15.63
N ARG A 197 -0.24 -7.24 16.64
CA ARG A 197 -0.61 -6.02 17.39
C ARG A 197 -0.58 -4.76 16.54
N GLN A 198 0.43 -4.62 15.66
CA GLN A 198 0.50 -3.50 14.72
C GLN A 198 -0.69 -3.53 13.76
N TYR A 199 -1.00 -4.70 13.21
CA TYR A 199 -2.13 -4.86 12.30
C TYR A 199 -3.47 -4.62 13.01
N ALA A 200 -3.65 -5.14 14.21
CA ALA A 200 -4.83 -4.89 15.04
C ALA A 200 -5.05 -3.39 15.26
N PHE A 201 -3.99 -2.65 15.60
CA PHE A 201 -4.07 -1.20 15.73
C PHE A 201 -4.46 -0.53 14.40
N THR A 202 -3.84 -0.94 13.30
CA THR A 202 -4.12 -0.35 11.98
C THR A 202 -5.55 -0.63 11.54
N ALA A 203 -6.02 -1.87 11.64
CA ALA A 203 -7.38 -2.24 11.23
C ALA A 203 -8.43 -1.53 12.09
N SER A 204 -8.32 -1.63 13.42
CA SER A 204 -9.31 -1.05 14.35
C SER A 204 -9.38 0.49 14.34
N HIS A 205 -8.39 1.17 13.76
CA HIS A 205 -8.41 2.63 13.59
C HIS A 205 -8.60 3.06 12.13
N SER A 206 -8.85 2.11 11.24
CA SER A 206 -9.22 2.36 9.84
C SER A 206 -10.73 2.48 9.73
N TYR A 207 -11.20 3.47 8.99
CA TYR A 207 -12.62 3.78 8.82
C TYR A 207 -12.96 3.95 7.34
N PHE A 208 -14.14 3.50 6.96
CA PHE A 208 -14.80 3.88 5.74
C PHE A 208 -16.04 4.69 6.08
N GLY A 209 -16.01 6.00 5.79
CA GLY A 209 -17.01 6.93 6.31
C GLY A 209 -17.05 6.93 7.85
N ASN A 210 -18.22 6.67 8.40
CA ASN A 210 -18.48 6.57 9.84
C ASN A 210 -18.23 5.18 10.45
N ARG A 211 -18.01 4.13 9.63
CA ARG A 211 -17.80 2.76 10.11
C ARG A 211 -16.33 2.35 10.15
N LYS A 212 -15.92 1.70 11.22
CA LYS A 212 -14.57 1.18 11.42
C LYS A 212 -14.44 -0.27 10.93
N PHE A 213 -13.22 -0.67 10.65
CA PHE A 213 -12.84 -2.07 10.54
C PHE A 213 -12.54 -2.63 11.93
N ASP A 214 -12.90 -3.87 12.17
CA ASP A 214 -12.60 -4.59 13.41
C ASP A 214 -11.64 -5.75 13.14
N PHE A 215 -10.83 -6.10 14.17
CA PHE A 215 -9.86 -7.18 14.08
C PHE A 215 -9.87 -7.99 15.38
N ASP A 216 -10.07 -9.30 15.29
CA ASP A 216 -10.16 -10.23 16.42
C ASP A 216 -8.97 -11.21 16.53
N GLY A 217 -7.98 -11.10 15.63
CA GLY A 217 -6.83 -11.99 15.57
C GLY A 217 -5.83 -11.81 16.72
N GLN A 218 -5.18 -12.89 17.09
CA GLN A 218 -4.16 -12.93 18.14
C GLN A 218 -2.84 -13.49 17.64
N GLY A 219 -1.70 -12.96 18.10
CA GLY A 219 -0.37 -13.43 17.71
C GLY A 219 -0.11 -14.93 17.97
N ARG A 220 -0.85 -15.53 18.91
CA ARG A 220 -0.79 -16.98 19.19
C ARG A 220 -1.19 -17.83 17.99
N GLY A 221 -2.13 -17.37 17.16
CA GLY A 221 -2.58 -18.08 15.97
C GLY A 221 -1.47 -18.24 14.90
N LEU A 222 -0.52 -17.29 14.86
CA LEU A 222 0.60 -17.32 13.93
C LEU A 222 1.86 -17.98 14.51
N PHE A 223 1.97 -18.11 15.83
CA PHE A 223 3.21 -18.48 16.51
C PHE A 223 3.73 -19.86 16.08
N LYS A 224 2.87 -20.89 16.03
CA LYS A 224 3.27 -22.25 15.59
C LYS A 224 3.81 -22.23 14.15
N SER A 225 3.18 -21.47 13.27
CA SER A 225 3.60 -21.37 11.86
C SER A 225 4.88 -20.57 11.70
N PHE A 226 5.12 -19.62 12.57
CA PHE A 226 6.36 -18.86 12.63
C PHE A 226 7.53 -19.75 13.10
N LEU A 227 7.34 -20.55 14.17
CA LEU A 227 8.37 -21.50 14.63
C LEU A 227 8.72 -22.50 13.52
N LEU A 228 7.73 -23.02 12.81
CA LEU A 228 7.98 -23.90 11.66
C LEU A 228 8.76 -23.17 10.56
N ALA A 229 8.42 -21.91 10.27
CA ALA A 229 9.14 -21.10 9.30
C ALA A 229 10.60 -20.82 9.72
N LEU A 230 10.83 -20.60 11.00
CA LEU A 230 12.16 -20.40 11.56
C LEU A 230 13.00 -21.69 11.45
N LEU A 231 12.42 -22.85 11.81
CA LEU A 231 13.07 -24.17 11.72
C LEU A 231 13.42 -24.52 10.25
N LEU A 232 12.49 -24.27 9.34
CA LEU A 232 12.67 -24.57 7.92
C LEU A 232 13.44 -23.48 7.15
N HIS A 233 13.80 -22.37 7.79
CA HIS A 233 14.49 -21.26 7.12
C HIS A 233 15.83 -21.73 6.50
N ILE A 234 16.67 -22.40 7.28
CA ILE A 234 17.98 -22.86 6.83
C ILE A 234 17.84 -24.02 5.80
N PRO A 235 17.07 -25.11 6.06
CA PRO A 235 16.95 -26.21 5.10
C PRO A 235 16.35 -25.79 3.74
N THR A 236 15.48 -24.78 3.71
CA THR A 236 14.83 -24.32 2.48
C THR A 236 15.49 -23.06 1.90
N LEU A 237 16.66 -22.65 2.39
CA LEU A 237 17.33 -21.40 1.99
C LEU A 237 16.39 -20.18 2.03
N GLY A 238 15.53 -20.12 3.05
CA GLY A 238 14.55 -19.05 3.23
C GLY A 238 13.27 -19.18 2.39
N LEU A 239 13.15 -20.13 1.47
CA LEU A 239 11.96 -20.28 0.62
C LEU A 239 10.68 -20.53 1.42
N TYR A 240 10.76 -21.22 2.56
CA TYR A 240 9.57 -21.47 3.38
C TYR A 240 8.93 -20.19 3.93
N TRP A 241 9.65 -19.06 3.94
CA TRP A 241 9.14 -17.75 4.36
C TRP A 241 7.91 -17.31 3.54
N PHE A 242 7.83 -17.67 2.26
CA PHE A 242 6.66 -17.38 1.43
C PHE A 242 5.39 -18.08 1.90
N TRP A 243 5.51 -19.31 2.42
CA TRP A 243 4.36 -20.03 3.02
C TRP A 243 3.93 -19.40 4.32
N PHE A 244 4.88 -18.96 5.15
CA PHE A 244 4.58 -18.20 6.36
C PHE A 244 3.92 -16.85 6.04
N GLN A 245 4.43 -16.10 5.07
CA GLN A 245 3.80 -14.84 4.62
C GLN A 245 2.37 -15.07 4.11
N ALA A 246 2.15 -16.04 3.23
CA ALA A 246 0.82 -16.36 2.74
C ALA A 246 -0.15 -16.73 3.87
N LYS A 247 0.33 -17.49 4.87
CA LYS A 247 -0.46 -17.83 6.05
C LYS A 247 -0.76 -16.61 6.91
N THR A 248 0.23 -15.73 7.09
CA THR A 248 0.05 -14.47 7.83
C THR A 248 -1.00 -13.58 7.16
N LEU A 249 -0.90 -13.38 5.83
CA LEU A 249 -1.87 -12.59 5.08
C LEU A 249 -3.29 -13.15 5.19
N ARG A 250 -3.45 -14.47 5.03
CA ARG A 250 -4.75 -15.13 5.21
C ARG A 250 -5.29 -14.94 6.61
N TYR A 251 -4.48 -15.24 7.63
CA TYR A 251 -4.87 -15.10 9.03
C TYR A 251 -5.32 -13.67 9.35
N LEU A 252 -4.56 -12.67 8.92
CA LEU A 252 -4.91 -11.27 9.15
C LEU A 252 -6.21 -10.89 8.43
N SER A 253 -6.42 -11.35 7.20
CA SER A 253 -7.67 -11.11 6.45
C SER A 253 -8.86 -11.80 7.09
N GLU A 254 -8.77 -13.09 7.41
CA GLU A 254 -9.86 -13.87 8.02
C GLU A 254 -10.33 -13.30 9.37
N HIS A 255 -9.42 -12.62 10.09
CA HIS A 255 -9.74 -11.97 11.37
C HIS A 255 -10.07 -10.47 11.22
N THR A 256 -10.18 -9.96 10.00
CA THR A 256 -10.60 -8.58 9.73
C THR A 256 -12.05 -8.57 9.27
N SER A 257 -12.87 -7.75 9.92
CA SER A 257 -14.28 -7.59 9.58
C SER A 257 -14.64 -6.13 9.33
N PHE A 258 -15.66 -5.93 8.53
CA PHE A 258 -16.30 -4.64 8.29
C PHE A 258 -17.80 -4.78 8.50
N GLY A 259 -18.29 -4.35 9.65
CA GLY A 259 -19.65 -4.66 10.10
C GLY A 259 -19.82 -6.17 10.31
N GLN A 260 -20.73 -6.78 9.56
CA GLN A 260 -20.95 -8.24 9.60
C GLN A 260 -20.16 -8.99 8.53
N ALA A 261 -19.58 -8.28 7.55
CA ALA A 261 -18.79 -8.89 6.49
C ALA A 261 -17.34 -9.14 6.94
N ARG A 262 -16.75 -10.26 6.53
CA ARG A 262 -15.36 -10.64 6.81
C ARG A 262 -14.51 -10.65 5.54
N LEU A 263 -13.29 -10.18 5.66
CA LEU A 263 -12.30 -10.31 4.60
C LEU A 263 -11.82 -11.76 4.52
N ASN A 264 -11.75 -12.31 3.31
CA ASN A 264 -11.20 -13.63 3.07
C ASN A 264 -10.12 -13.53 1.98
N LEU A 265 -8.95 -14.12 2.24
CA LEU A 265 -7.84 -14.14 1.30
C LEU A 265 -7.38 -15.58 1.04
N THR A 266 -7.52 -16.06 -0.19
CA THR A 266 -7.26 -17.45 -0.57
C THR A 266 -5.86 -17.69 -1.17
N VAL A 267 -4.89 -16.82 -0.86
CA VAL A 267 -3.51 -16.89 -1.38
C VAL A 267 -2.74 -18.06 -0.76
N THR A 268 -2.02 -18.83 -1.59
CA THR A 268 -1.10 -19.89 -1.14
C THR A 268 0.36 -19.45 -1.24
N GLY A 269 1.25 -20.05 -0.44
CA GLY A 269 2.69 -19.74 -0.44
C GLY A 269 3.33 -19.92 -1.82
N GLY A 270 2.97 -21.01 -2.54
CA GLY A 270 3.48 -21.26 -3.89
C GLY A 270 3.04 -20.20 -4.91
N ARG A 271 1.80 -19.73 -4.84
CA ARG A 271 1.31 -18.64 -5.72
C ARG A 271 2.01 -17.31 -5.42
N LEU A 272 2.25 -17.03 -4.14
CA LEU A 272 3.00 -15.85 -3.72
C LEU A 272 4.46 -15.91 -4.21
N LEU A 273 5.11 -17.06 -4.05
CA LEU A 273 6.47 -17.32 -4.56
C LEU A 273 6.53 -17.12 -6.08
N MET A 274 5.62 -17.73 -6.83
CA MET A 274 5.56 -17.59 -8.30
C MET A 274 5.31 -16.15 -8.76
N LEU A 275 4.47 -15.40 -8.03
CA LEU A 275 4.27 -13.99 -8.30
C LEU A 275 5.57 -13.21 -8.10
N MET A 276 6.26 -13.41 -6.97
CA MET A 276 7.49 -12.68 -6.65
C MET A 276 8.65 -13.07 -7.57
N LEU A 277 8.85 -14.35 -7.85
CA LEU A 277 9.88 -14.81 -8.80
C LEU A 277 9.61 -14.26 -10.20
N GLY A 278 8.38 -14.33 -10.67
CA GLY A 278 8.01 -13.79 -11.98
C GLY A 278 8.15 -12.26 -12.07
N ASN A 279 7.89 -11.54 -10.98
CA ASN A 279 8.11 -10.11 -10.91
C ASN A 279 9.60 -9.75 -10.87
N MET A 280 10.39 -10.49 -10.08
CA MET A 280 11.84 -10.32 -10.02
C MET A 280 12.49 -10.58 -11.38
N LEU A 281 12.12 -11.69 -12.04
CA LEU A 281 12.62 -12.01 -13.38
C LEU A 281 12.27 -10.92 -14.38
N LEU A 282 11.02 -10.45 -14.37
CA LEU A 282 10.58 -9.36 -15.24
C LEU A 282 11.39 -8.08 -15.01
N LEU A 283 11.62 -7.69 -13.75
CA LEU A 283 12.41 -6.49 -13.45
C LEU A 283 13.87 -6.63 -13.85
N VAL A 284 14.49 -7.79 -13.60
CA VAL A 284 15.89 -8.05 -13.98
C VAL A 284 16.05 -8.04 -15.50
N LEU A 285 15.20 -8.79 -16.23
CA LEU A 285 15.27 -8.89 -17.70
C LEU A 285 15.00 -7.55 -18.41
N THR A 286 14.15 -6.70 -17.80
CA THR A 286 13.82 -5.39 -18.38
C THR A 286 14.60 -4.23 -17.76
N LEU A 287 15.63 -4.49 -16.95
CA LEU A 287 16.41 -3.47 -16.22
C LEU A 287 15.52 -2.46 -15.47
N GLY A 288 14.41 -2.95 -14.89
CA GLY A 288 13.45 -2.14 -14.14
C GLY A 288 12.31 -1.52 -14.98
N LEU A 289 12.41 -1.50 -16.32
CA LEU A 289 11.34 -0.96 -17.18
C LEU A 289 10.05 -1.78 -17.12
N GLY A 290 10.11 -3.02 -16.65
CA GLY A 290 8.96 -3.90 -16.42
C GLY A 290 8.09 -3.53 -15.22
N ARG A 291 8.47 -2.52 -14.42
CA ARG A 291 7.72 -2.10 -13.21
C ARG A 291 6.22 -1.87 -13.43
N PRO A 292 5.73 -1.23 -14.50
CA PRO A 292 4.30 -1.10 -14.76
C PRO A 292 3.55 -2.43 -14.84
N TRP A 293 4.14 -3.44 -15.46
CA TRP A 293 3.54 -4.78 -15.53
C TRP A 293 3.54 -5.47 -14.17
N VAL A 294 4.60 -5.27 -13.36
CA VAL A 294 4.66 -5.76 -11.97
C VAL A 294 3.53 -5.18 -11.14
N LEU A 295 3.30 -3.87 -11.20
CA LEU A 295 2.20 -3.20 -10.48
C LEU A 295 0.83 -3.75 -10.90
N VAL A 296 0.59 -3.88 -12.20
CA VAL A 296 -0.66 -4.45 -12.73
C VAL A 296 -0.83 -5.91 -12.32
N ARG A 297 0.24 -6.73 -12.35
CA ARG A 297 0.20 -8.14 -11.89
C ARG A 297 -0.13 -8.24 -10.41
N ASN A 298 0.48 -7.40 -9.59
CA ASN A 298 0.22 -7.38 -8.15
C ASN A 298 -1.22 -6.95 -7.86
N ALA A 299 -1.70 -5.86 -8.47
CA ALA A 299 -3.09 -5.41 -8.33
C ALA A 299 -4.09 -6.50 -8.74
N ARG A 300 -3.88 -7.11 -9.90
CA ARG A 300 -4.72 -8.22 -10.39
C ARG A 300 -4.64 -9.45 -9.48
N PHE A 301 -3.46 -9.76 -8.96
CA PHE A 301 -3.28 -10.86 -8.01
C PHE A 301 -4.08 -10.61 -6.72
N THR A 302 -3.98 -9.43 -6.13
CA THR A 302 -4.73 -9.12 -4.90
C THR A 302 -6.25 -9.14 -5.15
N CYS A 303 -6.73 -8.49 -6.20
CA CYS A 303 -8.17 -8.51 -6.54
C CYS A 303 -8.70 -9.92 -6.79
N ARG A 304 -7.87 -10.81 -7.34
CA ARG A 304 -8.29 -12.19 -7.62
C ARG A 304 -8.48 -13.05 -6.37
N TYR A 305 -7.71 -12.81 -5.33
CA TYR A 305 -7.70 -13.67 -4.13
C TYR A 305 -8.32 -13.05 -2.90
N LEU A 306 -8.62 -11.74 -2.93
CA LEU A 306 -9.27 -11.04 -1.83
C LEU A 306 -10.77 -10.95 -2.09
N THR A 307 -11.56 -11.47 -1.18
CA THR A 307 -13.03 -11.38 -1.16
C THR A 307 -13.50 -10.79 0.15
N LEU A 308 -14.67 -10.17 0.13
CA LEU A 308 -15.37 -9.75 1.33
C LEU A 308 -16.69 -10.56 1.41
N GLU A 309 -16.85 -11.34 2.46
CA GLU A 309 -17.94 -12.28 2.63
C GLU A 309 -18.90 -11.79 3.74
N GLY A 310 -20.18 -11.66 3.41
CA GLY A 310 -21.23 -11.23 4.33
C GLY A 310 -21.97 -9.96 3.87
N PRO A 311 -23.03 -9.58 4.56
CA PRO A 311 -23.83 -8.42 4.21
C PRO A 311 -23.09 -7.11 4.44
N LEU A 312 -23.16 -6.22 3.44
CA LEU A 312 -22.56 -4.89 3.49
C LEU A 312 -23.65 -3.84 3.77
N PRO A 313 -23.60 -3.13 4.89
CA PRO A 313 -24.60 -2.10 5.24
C PRO A 313 -24.27 -0.78 4.49
N LEU A 314 -24.19 -0.82 3.15
CA LEU A 314 -23.76 0.33 2.34
C LEU A 314 -24.67 1.55 2.46
N ALA A 315 -25.98 1.33 2.68
CA ALA A 315 -26.95 2.42 2.82
C ALA A 315 -26.79 3.24 4.12
N GLU A 316 -26.15 2.67 5.15
CA GLU A 316 -25.97 3.30 6.45
C GLU A 316 -24.63 4.06 6.56
N ILE A 317 -23.78 3.98 5.53
CA ILE A 317 -22.45 4.58 5.57
C ILE A 317 -22.55 6.03 5.10
N THR A 318 -22.21 6.96 5.99
CA THR A 318 -22.17 8.39 5.71
C THR A 318 -20.75 8.92 5.75
N GLN A 319 -20.50 10.00 4.97
CA GLN A 319 -19.20 10.65 4.96
C GLN A 319 -18.98 11.41 6.28
N GLU A 320 -17.92 11.08 7.01
CA GLU A 320 -17.38 11.93 8.06
C GLU A 320 -16.09 12.63 7.59
N ALA A 321 -16.07 13.94 7.63
CA ALA A 321 -14.93 14.73 7.19
C ALA A 321 -13.82 14.72 8.26
N GLN A 322 -12.65 14.12 7.94
CA GLN A 322 -11.41 14.38 8.67
C GLN A 322 -10.34 14.90 7.70
N LEU A 323 -9.75 16.05 8.05
CA LEU A 323 -8.65 16.63 7.29
C LEU A 323 -7.34 15.91 7.63
N ALA A 324 -6.64 15.41 6.61
CA ALA A 324 -5.29 14.87 6.76
C ALA A 324 -4.27 16.01 6.84
N SER A 325 -3.22 15.85 7.68
CA SER A 325 -2.13 16.82 7.76
C SER A 325 -1.14 16.68 6.61
N ALA A 326 -0.65 17.78 6.08
CA ALA A 326 0.34 17.82 5.00
C ALA A 326 1.68 17.11 5.35
N THR A 327 2.00 16.98 6.64
CA THR A 327 3.21 16.28 7.10
C THR A 327 3.15 14.77 6.86
N GLY A 328 1.94 14.16 6.97
CA GLY A 328 1.74 12.75 6.63
C GLY A 328 1.97 12.45 5.14
N GLU A 329 1.77 13.45 4.28
CA GLU A 329 1.93 13.34 2.83
C GLU A 329 3.40 13.12 2.42
N GLY A 330 4.32 13.85 3.02
CA GLY A 330 5.74 13.70 2.73
C GLY A 330 6.33 12.41 3.26
N LEU A 331 5.84 11.96 4.42
CA LEU A 331 6.20 10.66 4.98
C LEU A 331 5.70 9.51 4.10
N ALA A 332 4.48 9.64 3.55
CA ALA A 332 3.94 8.65 2.61
C ALA A 332 4.82 8.51 1.36
N SER A 333 5.32 9.63 0.81
CA SER A 333 6.17 9.57 -0.39
C SER A 333 7.56 8.99 -0.11
N PHE A 334 8.07 9.17 1.10
CA PHE A 334 9.41 8.73 1.49
C PHE A 334 9.45 7.25 1.91
N LEU A 335 8.45 6.80 2.70
CA LEU A 335 8.36 5.42 3.18
C LEU A 335 7.64 4.48 2.22
N ASP A 336 7.18 4.99 1.10
CA ASP A 336 6.58 4.19 0.04
C ASP A 336 7.65 3.32 -0.63
N LEU A 337 8.21 2.45 0.17
CA LEU A 337 8.83 1.23 -0.29
C LEU A 337 7.69 0.47 -0.97
N ASP A 338 7.66 0.56 -2.27
CA ASP A 338 6.75 -0.07 -3.21
C ASP A 338 6.80 -1.60 -3.03
N THR A 339 6.36 -2.06 -1.87
CA THR A 339 6.08 -3.46 -1.63
C THR A 339 4.81 -3.72 -2.41
N GLY A 340 4.91 -4.38 -3.54
CA GLY A 340 3.85 -4.60 -4.54
C GLY A 340 2.51 -5.18 -4.06
N PHE A 341 2.21 -5.08 -2.77
CA PHE A 341 0.93 -5.36 -2.13
C PHE A 341 0.18 -4.10 -1.70
N ASP A 342 0.70 -2.91 -1.98
CA ASP A 342 0.13 -1.66 -1.57
C ASP A 342 -0.74 -1.07 -2.71
N PHE A 343 -2.03 -1.10 -2.55
CA PHE A 343 -2.99 -0.41 -3.41
C PHE A 343 -2.98 1.11 -3.15
N GLY A 344 -1.88 1.78 -3.32
CA GLY A 344 -1.78 3.23 -3.16
C GLY A 344 -1.13 3.72 -1.89
#